data_2bb63114cfba6c1c7e5f2efc2667bb36
#
_entry.id   2bb63114cfba6c1c7e5f2efc2667bb36
#
_cell.length_a   1.000
_cell.length_b   1.000
_cell.length_c   1.000
_cell.angle_alpha   90.00
_cell.angle_beta   90.00
_cell.angle_gamma   90.00
#
_symmetry.space_group_name_H-M   'P 1'
#
loop_
_entity.id
_entity.type
_entity.pdbx_description
1 polymer ?
#
loop_
_entity_poly.entity_id
_entity_poly.type
_entity_poly.pdbx_seq_one_letter_code
_entity_poly.pdbx_strand_id
1 'polypeptide(L)'
;MNIDTLLSTHSGYGAHVKQTDFFYRSYVGGDLYRRGEYLVKYLGESNTPGDAYGKRLAATPLDNHVKTTVDIYSSFVFRNLPKRTFGNLMTNQNVIGFTKDVDNNGQSMDSFMKTLNDMALVTGNAWVLVDKASYAVTTQAEEEALGIRAYACAYAPQNVLDWNYKRNINGKHELVYIKVIEHDGRDHTLLTEWDTNHIIKYRLDKDVDTGEHTGVEVMAEFVNPLGKVPFINYAPMPSPTPGIGISLVNDVAYAQKYIYNLLSELEQNIRISGHPSLVKTPSTRASAGAGAVIEVQEDMEPGLKPYLLQPSGSSIDGILDAIDKVVESITRMTHTSAVQAVRGSPMSGVALATERALLNTKLTDISHHLQETEYKIWSLFYQWMALDSPEGFFIEYADSFDVKDEHSTLELY
;
A
#
# COMPACT_ATOMS: atom_id res chain seq x y z
N MET A 1 -3.60 -3.87 35.05
CA MET A 1 -2.71 -4.10 33.89
C MET A 1 -2.15 -2.75 33.46
N ASN A 2 -0.85 -2.65 33.06
CA ASN A 2 -0.27 -1.35 32.73
C ASN A 2 -0.52 -1.03 31.24
N ILE A 3 -0.96 0.21 30.93
CA ILE A 3 -1.17 0.74 29.56
C ILE A 3 0.08 0.51 28.69
N ASP A 4 1.28 0.79 29.22
CA ASP A 4 2.54 0.64 28.48
C ASP A 4 2.79 -0.80 28.04
N THR A 5 2.38 -1.79 28.85
CA THR A 5 2.51 -3.21 28.49
C THR A 5 1.54 -3.60 27.38
N LEU A 6 0.33 -3.07 27.38
CA LEU A 6 -0.65 -3.32 26.33
C LEU A 6 -0.26 -2.65 25.01
N LEU A 7 0.33 -1.47 25.06
CA LEU A 7 0.80 -0.74 23.89
C LEU A 7 2.22 -1.14 23.46
N SER A 8 2.88 -2.06 24.20
CA SER A 8 4.19 -2.58 23.79
C SER A 8 4.10 -3.24 22.42
N THR A 9 5.16 -3.11 21.62
CA THR A 9 5.20 -3.59 20.24
C THR A 9 6.33 -4.58 20.03
N HIS A 10 6.18 -5.41 19.01
CA HIS A 10 7.26 -6.28 18.54
C HIS A 10 8.52 -5.47 18.19
N SER A 11 9.71 -6.01 18.44
CA SER A 11 10.98 -5.30 18.21
C SER A 11 11.18 -4.80 16.78
N GLY A 12 10.60 -5.46 15.81
CA GLY A 12 10.61 -5.03 14.39
C GLY A 12 9.52 -4.03 14.01
N TYR A 13 8.53 -3.79 14.90
CA TYR A 13 7.33 -3.01 14.57
C TYR A 13 7.65 -1.55 14.21
N GLY A 14 8.43 -0.86 15.04
CA GLY A 14 8.63 0.58 14.88
C GLY A 14 9.28 1.00 13.56
N ALA A 15 10.27 0.23 13.11
CA ALA A 15 10.92 0.47 11.81
C ALA A 15 9.99 0.11 10.64
N HIS A 16 9.30 -1.03 10.75
CA HIS A 16 8.37 -1.51 9.73
C HIS A 16 7.18 -0.55 9.52
N VAL A 17 6.54 -0.11 10.61
CA VAL A 17 5.36 0.79 10.53
C VAL A 17 5.70 2.16 9.95
N LYS A 18 6.84 2.73 10.29
CA LYS A 18 7.27 4.01 9.68
C LYS A 18 7.42 3.91 8.18
N GLN A 19 7.96 2.81 7.68
CA GLN A 19 8.08 2.57 6.24
C GLN A 19 6.71 2.32 5.60
N THR A 20 5.87 1.51 6.21
CA THR A 20 4.56 1.16 5.65
C THR A 20 3.61 2.36 5.59
N ASP A 21 3.66 3.31 6.55
CA ASP A 21 2.90 4.55 6.47
C ASP A 21 3.34 5.41 5.28
N PHE A 22 4.66 5.54 5.06
CA PHE A 22 5.19 6.24 3.91
C PHE A 22 4.78 5.58 2.58
N PHE A 23 4.84 4.25 2.49
CA PHE A 23 4.44 3.52 1.28
C PHE A 23 2.94 3.64 1.02
N TYR A 24 2.12 3.52 2.07
CA TYR A 24 0.68 3.69 1.98
C TYR A 24 0.29 5.10 1.49
N ARG A 25 0.90 6.15 2.06
CA ARG A 25 0.69 7.53 1.60
C ARG A 25 1.14 7.72 0.16
N SER A 26 2.26 7.09 -0.23
CA SER A 26 2.76 7.13 -1.60
C SER A 26 1.82 6.44 -2.59
N TYR A 27 1.18 5.35 -2.18
CA TYR A 27 0.18 4.63 -2.98
C TYR A 27 -1.11 5.43 -3.12
N VAL A 28 -1.67 5.94 -2.03
CA VAL A 28 -2.92 6.71 -2.05
C VAL A 28 -2.75 8.03 -2.79
N GLY A 29 -1.60 8.70 -2.59
CA GLY A 29 -1.33 9.98 -3.23
C GLY A 29 -2.17 11.14 -2.69
N GLY A 30 -2.39 12.16 -3.52
CA GLY A 30 -3.24 13.30 -3.23
C GLY A 30 -2.87 14.05 -1.96
N ASP A 31 -3.89 14.50 -1.22
CA ASP A 31 -3.68 15.27 0.02
C ASP A 31 -3.04 14.47 1.14
N LEU A 32 -3.26 13.15 1.17
CA LEU A 32 -2.65 12.28 2.16
C LEU A 32 -1.13 12.26 1.99
N TYR A 33 -0.64 12.22 0.74
CA TYR A 33 0.79 12.29 0.44
C TYR A 33 1.37 13.66 0.81
N ARG A 34 0.69 14.75 0.44
CA ARG A 34 1.13 16.12 0.74
C ARG A 34 1.28 16.37 2.24
N ARG A 35 0.38 15.83 3.07
CA ARG A 35 0.45 15.92 4.54
C ARG A 35 1.66 15.18 5.14
N GLY A 36 2.32 14.30 4.41
CA GLY A 36 3.54 13.60 4.82
C GLY A 36 4.80 14.46 4.80
N GLU A 37 4.70 15.73 4.37
CA GLU A 37 5.83 16.68 4.29
C GLU A 37 7.04 16.16 3.51
N TYR A 38 6.78 15.44 2.42
CA TYR A 38 7.84 14.83 1.58
C TYR A 38 8.53 15.82 0.65
N LEU A 39 8.00 17.04 0.54
CA LEU A 39 8.60 18.13 -0.20
C LEU A 39 9.70 18.79 0.65
N VAL A 40 10.92 18.88 0.10
CA VAL A 40 12.05 19.51 0.78
C VAL A 40 11.82 21.02 0.85
N LYS A 41 11.99 21.61 2.05
CA LYS A 41 11.87 23.04 2.27
C LYS A 41 13.10 23.77 1.79
N TYR A 42 12.88 24.96 1.21
CA TYR A 42 13.96 25.91 0.96
C TYR A 42 14.38 26.63 2.23
N LEU A 43 15.56 27.22 2.20
CA LEU A 43 16.03 28.05 3.29
C LEU A 43 15.06 29.24 3.51
N GLY A 44 14.56 29.38 4.75
CA GLY A 44 13.61 30.43 5.11
C GLY A 44 12.13 30.09 4.90
N GLU A 45 11.79 28.94 4.33
CA GLU A 45 10.40 28.46 4.31
C GLU A 45 9.98 27.91 5.68
N SER A 46 8.74 28.24 6.10
CA SER A 46 8.12 27.76 7.34
C SER A 46 6.84 26.95 7.05
N ASN A 47 6.26 26.34 8.09
CA ASN A 47 4.98 25.64 7.99
C ASN A 47 3.77 26.55 8.25
N THR A 48 3.96 27.86 8.30
CA THR A 48 2.87 28.80 8.54
C THR A 48 1.88 28.75 7.37
N PRO A 49 0.58 28.57 7.63
CA PRO A 49 -0.43 28.53 6.58
C PRO A 49 -0.39 29.79 5.71
N GLY A 50 -0.33 29.60 4.39
CA GLY A 50 -0.30 30.70 3.42
C GLY A 50 1.09 31.25 3.09
N ASP A 51 2.16 30.71 3.67
CA ASP A 51 3.54 31.04 3.34
C ASP A 51 4.00 30.45 1.99
N ALA A 52 5.28 30.67 1.65
CA ALA A 52 5.85 30.23 0.39
C ALA A 52 5.85 28.70 0.26
N TYR A 53 6.14 27.97 1.36
CA TYR A 53 6.13 26.50 1.37
C TYR A 53 4.72 25.94 1.11
N GLY A 54 3.69 26.45 1.79
CA GLY A 54 2.31 26.00 1.59
C GLY A 54 1.81 26.24 0.17
N LYS A 55 2.16 27.38 -0.43
CA LYS A 55 1.83 27.68 -1.85
C LYS A 55 2.56 26.72 -2.81
N ARG A 56 3.84 26.43 -2.57
CA ARG A 56 4.63 25.53 -3.37
C ARG A 56 4.12 24.08 -3.24
N LEU A 57 3.81 23.63 -2.02
CA LEU A 57 3.23 22.33 -1.75
C LEU A 57 1.88 22.13 -2.48
N ALA A 58 1.02 23.15 -2.51
CA ALA A 58 -0.26 23.10 -3.21
C ALA A 58 -0.09 23.09 -4.74
N ALA A 59 0.92 23.76 -5.28
CA ALA A 59 1.18 23.86 -6.71
C ALA A 59 1.92 22.65 -7.28
N THR A 60 2.69 21.92 -6.46
CA THR A 60 3.51 20.79 -6.92
C THR A 60 2.63 19.62 -7.34
N PRO A 61 2.70 19.16 -8.60
CA PRO A 61 1.99 17.97 -9.06
C PRO A 61 2.61 16.71 -8.48
N LEU A 62 1.81 15.66 -8.34
CA LEU A 62 2.28 14.33 -7.96
C LEU A 62 2.08 13.38 -9.15
N ASP A 63 3.16 12.79 -9.63
CA ASP A 63 3.14 11.66 -10.54
C ASP A 63 3.22 10.36 -9.72
N ASN A 64 2.13 9.58 -9.70
CA ASN A 64 2.00 8.45 -8.78
C ASN A 64 2.47 7.12 -9.40
N HIS A 65 3.77 6.92 -9.43
CA HIS A 65 4.41 5.69 -9.91
C HIS A 65 4.18 4.48 -8.99
N VAL A 66 4.03 4.71 -7.68
CA VAL A 66 3.74 3.65 -6.71
C VAL A 66 2.39 3.00 -7.01
N LYS A 67 1.35 3.82 -7.19
CA LYS A 67 0.01 3.32 -7.53
C LYS A 67 0.01 2.59 -8.87
N THR A 68 0.63 3.18 -9.88
CA THR A 68 0.75 2.56 -11.21
C THR A 68 1.42 1.19 -11.14
N THR A 69 2.50 1.06 -10.36
CA THR A 69 3.21 -0.22 -10.18
C THR A 69 2.30 -1.28 -9.55
N VAL A 70 1.64 -0.95 -8.43
CA VAL A 70 0.74 -1.89 -7.74
C VAL A 70 -0.43 -2.28 -8.62
N ASP A 71 -1.06 -1.31 -9.32
CA ASP A 71 -2.20 -1.55 -10.20
C ASP A 71 -1.82 -2.49 -11.38
N ILE A 72 -0.62 -2.38 -11.92
CA ILE A 72 -0.11 -3.30 -12.95
C ILE A 72 -0.03 -4.72 -12.38
N TYR A 73 0.69 -4.92 -11.28
CA TYR A 73 0.87 -6.24 -10.68
C TYR A 73 -0.47 -6.88 -10.30
N SER A 74 -1.33 -6.13 -9.60
CA SER A 74 -2.66 -6.59 -9.18
C SER A 74 -3.55 -6.93 -10.38
N SER A 75 -3.54 -6.11 -11.44
CA SER A 75 -4.34 -6.36 -12.63
C SER A 75 -3.91 -7.61 -13.39
N PHE A 76 -2.62 -7.91 -13.42
CA PHE A 76 -2.14 -9.16 -14.02
C PHE A 76 -2.54 -10.38 -13.19
N VAL A 77 -2.29 -10.36 -11.87
CA VAL A 77 -2.59 -11.50 -10.98
C VAL A 77 -4.08 -11.85 -10.99
N PHE A 78 -4.95 -10.83 -10.97
CA PHE A 78 -6.42 -11.02 -10.94
C PHE A 78 -7.10 -10.87 -12.31
N ARG A 79 -6.34 -10.89 -13.40
CA ARG A 79 -6.89 -10.91 -14.76
C ARG A 79 -7.81 -12.12 -14.99
N ASN A 80 -7.40 -13.27 -14.49
CA ASN A 80 -8.18 -14.49 -14.47
C ASN A 80 -8.54 -14.79 -13.02
N LEU A 81 -9.82 -14.99 -12.75
CA LEU A 81 -10.28 -15.34 -11.40
C LEU A 81 -9.78 -16.74 -11.03
N PRO A 82 -9.40 -16.96 -9.76
CA PRO A 82 -8.99 -18.28 -9.29
C PRO A 82 -10.10 -19.32 -9.45
N LYS A 83 -9.73 -20.51 -9.85
CA LYS A 83 -10.66 -21.66 -9.90
C LYS A 83 -10.71 -22.30 -8.52
N ARG A 84 -11.91 -22.60 -8.05
CA ARG A 84 -12.15 -23.24 -6.75
C ARG A 84 -13.08 -24.41 -6.92
N THR A 85 -12.72 -25.54 -6.30
CA THR A 85 -13.57 -26.73 -6.24
C THR A 85 -13.68 -27.16 -4.80
N PHE A 86 -14.89 -27.34 -4.32
CA PHE A 86 -15.19 -27.68 -2.92
C PHE A 86 -15.72 -29.13 -2.78
N GLY A 87 -15.49 -29.97 -3.79
CA GLY A 87 -15.87 -31.38 -3.78
C GLY A 87 -17.32 -31.59 -3.29
N ASN A 88 -17.47 -32.41 -2.27
CA ASN A 88 -18.79 -32.72 -1.67
C ASN A 88 -19.44 -31.54 -0.92
N LEU A 89 -18.72 -30.44 -0.67
CA LEU A 89 -19.24 -29.22 -0.02
C LEU A 89 -19.69 -28.13 -1.02
N MET A 90 -19.73 -28.41 -2.33
CA MET A 90 -20.17 -27.44 -3.34
C MET A 90 -21.58 -26.86 -3.11
N THR A 91 -22.48 -27.63 -2.47
CA THR A 91 -23.85 -27.22 -2.16
C THR A 91 -24.03 -26.75 -0.71
N ASN A 92 -22.99 -26.78 0.11
CA ASN A 92 -23.04 -26.35 1.49
C ASN A 92 -23.27 -24.83 1.57
N GLN A 93 -24.32 -24.38 2.26
CA GLN A 93 -24.72 -22.97 2.31
C GLN A 93 -23.67 -22.09 2.99
N ASN A 94 -22.96 -22.60 4.00
CA ASN A 94 -21.87 -21.86 4.67
C ASN A 94 -20.67 -21.63 3.75
N VAL A 95 -20.31 -22.61 2.93
CA VAL A 95 -19.23 -22.52 1.93
C VAL A 95 -19.62 -21.52 0.84
N ILE A 96 -20.86 -21.62 0.33
CA ILE A 96 -21.39 -20.68 -0.66
C ILE A 96 -21.43 -19.25 -0.08
N GLY A 97 -21.91 -19.11 1.16
CA GLY A 97 -21.98 -17.85 1.88
C GLY A 97 -20.61 -17.22 2.06
N PHE A 98 -19.63 -17.98 2.53
CA PHE A 98 -18.26 -17.50 2.71
C PHE A 98 -17.57 -17.12 1.40
N THR A 99 -17.85 -17.83 0.29
CA THR A 99 -17.32 -17.44 -1.03
C THR A 99 -17.90 -16.11 -1.52
N LYS A 100 -19.19 -15.86 -1.27
CA LYS A 100 -19.91 -14.66 -1.74
C LYS A 100 -19.71 -13.44 -0.85
N ASP A 101 -19.48 -13.67 0.43
CA ASP A 101 -19.40 -12.64 1.46
C ASP A 101 -18.47 -13.11 2.58
N VAL A 102 -17.16 -12.87 2.38
CA VAL A 102 -16.10 -13.35 3.26
C VAL A 102 -16.10 -12.63 4.61
N ASP A 103 -16.39 -11.34 4.62
CA ASP A 103 -16.21 -10.44 5.75
C ASP A 103 -17.53 -10.11 6.48
N ASN A 104 -18.63 -10.73 6.10
CA ASN A 104 -19.99 -10.41 6.55
C ASN A 104 -20.46 -8.97 6.24
N ASN A 105 -19.77 -8.29 5.27
CA ASN A 105 -20.10 -6.95 4.81
C ASN A 105 -20.34 -6.89 3.29
N GLY A 106 -20.45 -8.06 2.64
CA GLY A 106 -20.76 -8.19 1.22
C GLY A 106 -19.53 -8.32 0.31
N GLN A 107 -18.33 -8.49 0.86
CA GLN A 107 -17.13 -8.67 0.05
C GLN A 107 -16.96 -10.12 -0.39
N SER A 108 -16.90 -10.38 -1.71
CA SER A 108 -16.64 -11.72 -2.24
C SER A 108 -15.19 -12.16 -1.98
N MET A 109 -14.94 -13.48 -1.98
CA MET A 109 -13.59 -14.04 -1.82
C MET A 109 -12.59 -13.47 -2.84
N ASP A 110 -12.98 -13.30 -4.10
CA ASP A 110 -12.11 -12.71 -5.12
C ASP A 110 -11.74 -11.26 -4.81
N SER A 111 -12.71 -10.45 -4.41
CA SER A 111 -12.49 -9.06 -4.02
C SER A 111 -11.65 -8.96 -2.75
N PHE A 112 -11.88 -9.85 -1.77
CA PHE A 112 -11.12 -9.91 -0.53
C PHE A 112 -9.65 -10.24 -0.80
N MET A 113 -9.38 -11.29 -1.57
CA MET A 113 -8.01 -11.71 -1.91
C MET A 113 -7.28 -10.65 -2.73
N LYS A 114 -7.99 -9.94 -3.61
CA LYS A 114 -7.42 -8.81 -4.35
C LYS A 114 -7.05 -7.65 -3.42
N THR A 115 -7.95 -7.24 -2.55
CA THR A 115 -7.70 -6.16 -1.56
C THR A 115 -6.54 -6.52 -0.62
N LEU A 116 -6.51 -7.77 -0.16
CA LEU A 116 -5.42 -8.31 0.67
C LEU A 116 -4.07 -8.24 -0.05
N ASN A 117 -4.05 -8.62 -1.34
CA ASN A 117 -2.86 -8.56 -2.17
C ASN A 117 -2.38 -7.11 -2.37
N ASP A 118 -3.28 -6.20 -2.73
CA ASP A 118 -2.95 -4.79 -2.95
C ASP A 118 -2.36 -4.16 -1.68
N MET A 119 -2.95 -4.44 -0.52
CA MET A 119 -2.44 -4.03 0.78
C MET A 119 -1.02 -4.57 1.00
N ALA A 120 -0.82 -5.88 0.80
CA ALA A 120 0.46 -6.52 1.06
C ALA A 120 1.57 -6.11 0.05
N LEU A 121 1.22 -5.84 -1.20
CA LEU A 121 2.16 -5.29 -2.18
C LEU A 121 2.69 -3.92 -1.75
N VAL A 122 1.82 -3.09 -1.17
CA VAL A 122 2.18 -1.76 -0.66
C VAL A 122 2.97 -1.85 0.64
N THR A 123 2.49 -2.61 1.62
CA THR A 123 3.04 -2.60 2.99
C THR A 123 4.08 -3.69 3.25
N GLY A 124 4.25 -4.64 2.32
CA GLY A 124 5.11 -5.81 2.44
C GLY A 124 4.38 -7.05 2.93
N ASN A 125 3.41 -6.90 3.82
CA ASN A 125 2.56 -7.99 4.29
C ASN A 125 1.20 -7.48 4.76
N ALA A 126 0.25 -8.38 4.90
CA ALA A 126 -1.03 -8.16 5.55
C ALA A 126 -1.39 -9.38 6.41
N TRP A 127 -2.25 -9.18 7.40
CA TRP A 127 -2.70 -10.24 8.27
C TRP A 127 -4.18 -10.52 8.02
N VAL A 128 -4.55 -11.78 8.09
CA VAL A 128 -5.94 -12.22 7.97
C VAL A 128 -6.34 -12.94 9.24
N LEU A 129 -7.35 -12.44 9.92
CA LEU A 129 -8.06 -13.15 10.98
C LEU A 129 -9.21 -13.94 10.36
N VAL A 130 -9.34 -15.21 10.68
CA VAL A 130 -10.56 -15.98 10.43
C VAL A 130 -11.22 -16.26 11.78
N ASP A 131 -12.40 -15.71 12.02
CA ASP A 131 -13.10 -15.76 13.30
C ASP A 131 -14.56 -16.17 13.12
N LYS A 132 -15.24 -16.51 14.21
CA LYS A 132 -16.67 -16.80 14.25
C LYS A 132 -17.28 -16.06 15.43
N ALA A 133 -18.38 -15.36 15.18
CA ALA A 133 -19.08 -14.63 16.23
C ALA A 133 -19.45 -15.53 17.40
N SER A 134 -19.06 -15.10 18.60
CA SER A 134 -19.33 -15.84 19.84
C SER A 134 -20.70 -15.46 20.39
N TYR A 135 -21.73 -16.21 19.99
CA TYR A 135 -23.06 -16.07 20.54
C TYR A 135 -23.38 -17.26 21.49
N ALA A 136 -24.26 -17.02 22.44
CA ALA A 136 -24.76 -18.04 23.37
C ALA A 136 -25.84 -18.95 22.70
N VAL A 137 -25.52 -19.49 21.53
CA VAL A 137 -26.35 -20.50 20.84
C VAL A 137 -25.80 -21.88 21.18
N THR A 138 -26.72 -22.82 21.34
CA THR A 138 -26.39 -24.16 21.80
C THR A 138 -26.51 -25.23 20.73
N THR A 139 -27.10 -24.88 19.57
CA THR A 139 -27.35 -25.86 18.50
C THR A 139 -26.95 -25.29 17.13
N GLN A 140 -26.50 -26.18 16.25
CA GLN A 140 -26.18 -25.85 14.86
C GLN A 140 -27.38 -25.27 14.10
N ALA A 141 -28.62 -25.75 14.40
CA ALA A 141 -29.82 -25.23 13.77
C ALA A 141 -30.11 -23.77 14.17
N GLU A 142 -29.78 -23.37 15.39
CA GLU A 142 -29.89 -21.97 15.83
C GLU A 142 -28.81 -21.11 15.16
N GLU A 143 -27.58 -21.63 15.04
CA GLU A 143 -26.52 -20.92 14.29
C GLU A 143 -26.92 -20.64 12.83
N GLU A 144 -27.48 -21.66 12.16
CA GLU A 144 -27.96 -21.54 10.78
C GLU A 144 -29.14 -20.56 10.68
N ALA A 145 -30.08 -20.61 11.63
CA ALA A 145 -31.23 -19.70 11.66
C ALA A 145 -30.83 -18.23 11.88
N LEU A 146 -29.77 -17.99 12.65
CA LEU A 146 -29.20 -16.66 12.91
C LEU A 146 -28.18 -16.23 11.86
N GLY A 147 -27.83 -17.08 10.90
CA GLY A 147 -26.81 -16.81 9.88
C GLY A 147 -25.39 -16.69 10.45
N ILE A 148 -25.13 -17.32 11.61
CA ILE A 148 -23.81 -17.28 12.25
C ILE A 148 -22.88 -18.20 11.47
N ARG A 149 -21.85 -17.62 10.87
CA ARG A 149 -20.79 -18.35 10.17
C ARG A 149 -19.44 -17.73 10.46
N ALA A 150 -18.38 -18.45 10.15
CA ALA A 150 -17.05 -17.88 10.17
C ALA A 150 -16.90 -16.80 9.09
N TYR A 151 -16.10 -15.80 9.38
CA TYR A 151 -15.79 -14.67 8.51
C TYR A 151 -14.29 -14.39 8.53
N ALA A 152 -13.78 -13.64 7.57
CA ALA A 152 -12.39 -13.22 7.55
C ALA A 152 -12.26 -11.70 7.49
N CYS A 153 -11.30 -11.16 8.26
CA CYS A 153 -10.95 -9.75 8.26
C CYS A 153 -9.47 -9.58 7.91
N ALA A 154 -9.15 -8.57 7.07
CA ALA A 154 -7.78 -8.20 6.78
C ALA A 154 -7.30 -7.06 7.69
N TYR A 155 -6.09 -7.20 8.23
CA TYR A 155 -5.44 -6.20 9.06
C TYR A 155 -4.18 -5.71 8.36
N ALA A 156 -4.04 -4.38 8.28
CA ALA A 156 -2.80 -3.76 7.86
C ALA A 156 -1.72 -3.96 8.95
N PRO A 157 -0.43 -4.00 8.59
CA PRO A 157 0.66 -4.19 9.56
C PRO A 157 0.65 -3.18 10.71
N GLN A 158 0.16 -1.97 10.46
CA GLN A 158 0.05 -0.92 11.48
C GLN A 158 -0.89 -1.29 12.63
N ASN A 159 -1.86 -2.14 12.35
CA ASN A 159 -2.85 -2.56 13.34
C ASN A 159 -2.40 -3.79 14.15
N VAL A 160 -1.29 -4.43 13.77
CA VAL A 160 -0.76 -5.61 14.46
C VAL A 160 0.46 -5.19 15.27
N LEU A 161 0.26 -4.95 16.58
CA LEU A 161 1.28 -4.39 17.45
C LEU A 161 2.38 -5.39 17.81
N ASP A 162 2.01 -6.64 18.08
CA ASP A 162 2.95 -7.65 18.53
C ASP A 162 2.52 -9.04 18.07
N TRP A 163 3.49 -9.92 17.85
CA TRP A 163 3.27 -11.31 17.45
C TRP A 163 4.42 -12.19 17.88
N ASN A 164 4.15 -13.48 18.11
CA ASN A 164 5.17 -14.43 18.48
C ASN A 164 4.97 -15.79 17.80
N TYR A 165 6.03 -16.26 17.13
CA TYR A 165 6.10 -17.58 16.53
C TYR A 165 6.95 -18.51 17.38
N LYS A 166 6.48 -19.72 17.62
CA LYS A 166 7.25 -20.78 18.29
C LYS A 166 7.33 -22.01 17.41
N ARG A 167 8.44 -22.73 17.51
CA ARG A 167 8.54 -24.05 16.88
C ARG A 167 7.84 -25.08 17.76
N ASN A 168 6.91 -25.82 17.16
CA ASN A 168 6.28 -26.94 17.83
C ASN A 168 7.21 -28.16 17.84
N ILE A 169 6.75 -29.28 18.46
CA ILE A 169 7.51 -30.53 18.57
C ILE A 169 7.92 -31.15 17.22
N ASN A 170 7.16 -30.84 16.16
CA ASN A 170 7.41 -31.29 14.79
C ASN A 170 8.31 -30.31 14.01
N GLY A 171 8.85 -29.28 14.66
CA GLY A 171 9.72 -28.28 14.05
C GLY A 171 8.98 -27.20 13.23
N LYS A 172 7.65 -27.24 13.16
CA LYS A 172 6.84 -26.26 12.45
C LYS A 172 6.78 -24.96 13.24
N HIS A 173 6.97 -23.83 12.56
CA HIS A 173 6.71 -22.49 13.11
C HIS A 173 5.22 -22.23 13.18
N GLU A 174 4.71 -22.00 14.37
CA GLU A 174 3.31 -21.69 14.61
C GLU A 174 3.18 -20.34 15.32
N LEU A 175 2.20 -19.55 14.90
CA LEU A 175 1.85 -18.32 15.60
C LEU A 175 1.15 -18.69 16.89
N VAL A 176 1.72 -18.29 18.03
CA VAL A 176 1.21 -18.63 19.36
C VAL A 176 0.63 -17.43 20.09
N TYR A 177 0.90 -16.23 19.63
CA TYR A 177 0.40 -14.99 20.21
C TYR A 177 0.33 -13.91 19.13
N ILE A 178 -0.71 -13.07 19.19
CA ILE A 178 -0.83 -11.86 18.38
C ILE A 178 -1.65 -10.82 19.15
N LYS A 179 -1.30 -9.56 18.96
CA LYS A 179 -1.97 -8.41 19.54
C LYS A 179 -2.32 -7.42 18.46
N VAL A 180 -3.62 -7.07 18.35
CA VAL A 180 -4.14 -6.25 17.27
C VAL A 180 -4.98 -5.09 17.78
N ILE A 181 -4.93 -3.97 17.08
CA ILE A 181 -5.85 -2.85 17.25
C ILE A 181 -7.06 -3.10 16.33
N GLU A 182 -8.24 -3.23 16.94
CA GLU A 182 -9.52 -3.38 16.23
C GLU A 182 -10.07 -2.03 15.80
N HIS A 183 -9.93 -1.03 16.68
CA HIS A 183 -10.42 0.32 16.47
C HIS A 183 -9.53 1.32 17.20
N ASP A 184 -9.20 2.42 16.52
CA ASP A 184 -8.45 3.54 17.10
C ASP A 184 -9.22 4.85 16.90
N GLY A 185 -10.12 5.14 17.86
CA GLY A 185 -10.99 6.33 17.89
C GLY A 185 -10.34 7.52 18.60
N ARG A 186 -11.09 8.64 18.66
CA ARG A 186 -10.65 9.84 19.38
C ARG A 186 -10.73 9.68 20.90
N ASP A 187 -11.69 8.91 21.39
CA ASP A 187 -12.04 8.72 22.80
C ASP A 187 -11.52 7.40 23.39
N HIS A 188 -11.28 6.40 22.54
CA HIS A 188 -10.77 5.11 22.98
C HIS A 188 -10.10 4.31 21.84
N THR A 189 -9.26 3.37 22.24
CA THR A 189 -8.69 2.31 21.38
C THR A 189 -9.24 0.97 21.83
N LEU A 190 -9.71 0.15 20.88
CA LEU A 190 -10.05 -1.26 21.13
C LEU A 190 -8.88 -2.13 20.69
N LEU A 191 -8.43 -2.99 21.60
CA LEU A 191 -7.30 -3.89 21.40
C LEU A 191 -7.72 -5.30 21.73
N THR A 192 -7.29 -6.27 20.92
CA THR A 192 -7.54 -7.69 21.15
C THR A 192 -6.21 -8.45 21.19
N GLU A 193 -6.03 -9.27 22.22
CA GLU A 193 -4.95 -10.23 22.32
C GLU A 193 -5.49 -11.64 22.08
N TRP A 194 -4.76 -12.39 21.27
CA TRP A 194 -5.03 -13.80 21.00
C TRP A 194 -3.83 -14.62 21.39
N ASP A 195 -4.05 -15.65 22.19
CA ASP A 195 -3.10 -16.74 22.38
C ASP A 195 -3.75 -18.09 22.05
N THR A 196 -3.05 -19.19 22.29
CA THR A 196 -3.56 -20.53 22.00
C THR A 196 -4.74 -20.93 22.91
N ASN A 197 -4.94 -20.28 24.05
CA ASN A 197 -5.93 -20.63 25.06
C ASN A 197 -6.99 -19.56 25.26
N HIS A 198 -6.62 -18.26 25.09
CA HIS A 198 -7.48 -17.14 25.47
C HIS A 198 -7.58 -16.09 24.35
N ILE A 199 -8.68 -15.37 24.40
CA ILE A 199 -8.94 -14.18 23.60
C ILE A 199 -9.37 -13.09 24.58
N ILE A 200 -8.60 -12.00 24.67
CA ILE A 200 -8.88 -10.94 25.63
C ILE A 200 -9.07 -9.62 24.86
N LYS A 201 -10.22 -8.97 25.12
CA LYS A 201 -10.55 -7.68 24.51
C LYS A 201 -10.43 -6.57 25.53
N TYR A 202 -9.71 -5.53 25.16
CA TYR A 202 -9.45 -4.36 26.00
C TYR A 202 -10.04 -3.12 25.37
N ARG A 203 -10.50 -2.22 26.22
CA ARG A 203 -10.77 -0.82 25.89
C ARG A 203 -9.75 0.05 26.61
N LEU A 204 -9.05 0.88 25.87
CA LEU A 204 -8.12 1.88 26.38
C LEU A 204 -8.74 3.24 26.15
N ASP A 205 -9.19 3.91 27.22
CA ASP A 205 -9.76 5.24 27.13
C ASP A 205 -8.68 6.28 26.84
N LYS A 206 -9.04 7.30 26.05
CA LYS A 206 -8.17 8.40 25.66
C LYS A 206 -8.71 9.72 26.17
N ASP A 207 -7.81 10.59 26.58
CA ASP A 207 -8.11 12.00 26.70
C ASP A 207 -8.30 12.59 25.29
N VAL A 208 -9.46 13.21 25.05
CA VAL A 208 -9.87 13.71 23.71
C VAL A 208 -9.01 14.88 23.24
N ASP A 209 -8.45 15.65 24.18
CA ASP A 209 -7.67 16.86 23.90
C ASP A 209 -6.19 16.52 23.66
N THR A 210 -5.63 15.62 24.46
CA THR A 210 -4.21 15.23 24.37
C THR A 210 -3.97 14.00 23.53
N GLY A 211 -4.99 13.12 23.36
CA GLY A 211 -4.87 11.82 22.72
C GLY A 211 -4.13 10.76 23.53
N GLU A 212 -3.75 11.08 24.78
CA GLU A 212 -3.06 10.17 25.68
C GLU A 212 -4.01 9.13 26.27
N HIS A 213 -3.55 7.88 26.44
CA HIS A 213 -4.34 6.83 27.07
C HIS A 213 -4.37 7.03 28.59
N THR A 214 -5.59 7.08 29.15
CA THR A 214 -5.84 7.41 30.57
C THR A 214 -6.35 6.25 31.40
N GLY A 215 -6.94 5.23 30.78
CA GLY A 215 -7.53 4.09 31.45
C GLY A 215 -7.51 2.81 30.64
N VAL A 216 -7.64 1.67 31.32
CA VAL A 216 -7.75 0.33 30.72
C VAL A 216 -8.90 -0.41 31.36
N GLU A 217 -9.77 -0.95 30.53
CA GLU A 217 -10.86 -1.85 30.93
C GLU A 217 -10.74 -3.17 30.15
N VAL A 218 -10.90 -4.30 30.85
CA VAL A 218 -11.08 -5.61 30.19
C VAL A 218 -12.55 -5.76 29.83
N MET A 219 -12.87 -5.64 28.55
CA MET A 219 -14.24 -5.75 28.06
C MET A 219 -14.78 -7.18 28.08
N ALA A 220 -13.90 -8.13 27.70
CA ALA A 220 -14.27 -9.54 27.61
C ALA A 220 -13.05 -10.43 27.61
N GLU A 221 -13.22 -11.62 28.15
CA GLU A 221 -12.24 -12.70 28.10
C GLU A 221 -12.95 -13.99 27.68
N PHE A 222 -12.42 -14.66 26.65
CA PHE A 222 -12.98 -15.90 26.13
C PHE A 222 -11.90 -16.98 26.08
N VAL A 223 -12.31 -18.24 26.19
CA VAL A 223 -11.45 -19.37 25.87
C VAL A 223 -11.36 -19.47 24.35
N ASN A 224 -10.15 -19.65 23.83
CA ASN A 224 -9.95 -19.88 22.39
C ASN A 224 -10.33 -21.32 22.02
N PRO A 225 -11.46 -21.55 21.33
CA PRO A 225 -11.97 -22.91 21.09
C PRO A 225 -11.13 -23.68 20.06
N LEU A 226 -10.32 -22.99 19.26
CA LEU A 226 -9.48 -23.64 18.24
C LEU A 226 -8.17 -24.19 18.80
N GLY A 227 -7.74 -23.75 20.01
CA GLY A 227 -6.43 -24.11 20.58
C GLY A 227 -5.24 -23.59 19.77
N LYS A 228 -5.46 -22.63 18.86
CA LYS A 228 -4.43 -21.99 18.03
C LYS A 228 -4.85 -20.56 17.65
N VAL A 229 -3.90 -19.72 17.33
CA VAL A 229 -4.15 -18.35 16.90
C VAL A 229 -4.64 -18.35 15.44
N PRO A 230 -5.88 -17.91 15.16
CA PRO A 230 -6.49 -18.01 13.83
C PRO A 230 -6.12 -16.85 12.90
N PHE A 231 -4.86 -16.44 12.95
CA PHE A 231 -4.29 -15.41 12.09
C PHE A 231 -3.33 -16.01 11.08
N ILE A 232 -3.36 -15.45 9.88
CA ILE A 232 -2.49 -15.81 8.77
C ILE A 232 -1.74 -14.57 8.34
N ASN A 233 -0.41 -14.64 8.31
CA ASN A 233 0.41 -13.60 7.66
C ASN A 233 0.50 -13.93 6.17
N TYR A 234 0.06 -12.99 5.33
CA TYR A 234 0.27 -13.01 3.90
C TYR A 234 1.38 -12.01 3.55
N ALA A 235 2.45 -12.49 2.94
CA ALA A 235 3.55 -11.70 2.43
C ALA A 235 3.86 -12.14 0.99
N PRO A 236 3.56 -11.30 -0.03
CA PRO A 236 3.89 -11.60 -1.42
C PRO A 236 5.39 -11.84 -1.64
N MET A 237 6.21 -11.11 -0.89
CA MET A 237 7.67 -11.27 -0.84
C MET A 237 8.10 -11.46 0.62
N PRO A 238 8.26 -12.72 1.08
CA PRO A 238 8.64 -13.00 2.46
C PRO A 238 10.01 -12.44 2.83
N SER A 239 10.16 -11.96 4.06
CA SER A 239 11.45 -11.62 4.65
C SER A 239 11.95 -12.75 5.56
N PRO A 240 13.24 -12.74 5.98
CA PRO A 240 13.76 -13.68 6.97
C PRO A 240 13.10 -13.56 8.35
N THR A 241 12.46 -12.41 8.65
CA THR A 241 11.77 -12.18 9.92
C THR A 241 10.31 -12.59 9.79
N PRO A 242 9.83 -13.61 10.53
CA PRO A 242 8.43 -14.02 10.48
C PRO A 242 7.50 -12.86 10.86
N GLY A 243 6.42 -12.69 10.12
CA GLY A 243 5.45 -11.63 10.35
C GLY A 243 5.76 -10.30 9.65
N ILE A 244 6.92 -10.18 9.01
CA ILE A 244 7.32 -9.00 8.21
C ILE A 244 7.60 -9.45 6.78
N GLY A 245 7.06 -8.74 5.81
CA GLY A 245 7.33 -8.93 4.39
C GLY A 245 8.12 -7.77 3.79
N ILE A 246 8.53 -7.93 2.54
CA ILE A 246 9.22 -6.91 1.76
C ILE A 246 8.18 -6.24 0.85
N SER A 247 8.07 -4.91 0.93
CA SER A 247 7.18 -4.15 0.07
C SER A 247 7.68 -4.13 -1.38
N LEU A 248 6.78 -4.36 -2.34
CA LEU A 248 7.06 -4.21 -3.76
C LEU A 248 7.48 -2.79 -4.11
N VAL A 249 6.96 -1.82 -3.39
CA VAL A 249 7.12 -0.39 -3.69
C VAL A 249 8.19 0.29 -2.84
N ASN A 250 8.99 -0.46 -2.07
CA ASN A 250 10.02 0.10 -1.20
C ASN A 250 10.87 1.15 -1.92
N ASP A 251 11.57 0.76 -2.97
CA ASP A 251 12.47 1.65 -3.70
C ASP A 251 11.72 2.62 -4.62
N VAL A 252 10.56 2.20 -5.15
CA VAL A 252 9.69 3.02 -6.00
C VAL A 252 9.15 4.24 -5.25
N ALA A 253 8.76 4.09 -3.97
CA ALA A 253 8.26 5.20 -3.15
C ALA A 253 9.33 6.28 -2.92
N TYR A 254 10.59 5.89 -2.72
CA TYR A 254 11.70 6.83 -2.60
C TYR A 254 12.02 7.51 -3.94
N ALA A 255 11.97 6.77 -5.04
CA ALA A 255 12.14 7.33 -6.39
C ALA A 255 11.00 8.32 -6.70
N GLN A 256 9.75 7.99 -6.39
CA GLN A 256 8.60 8.90 -6.51
C GLN A 256 8.77 10.17 -5.66
N LYS A 257 9.27 10.05 -4.43
CA LYS A 257 9.59 11.20 -3.58
C LYS A 257 10.63 12.11 -4.23
N TYR A 258 11.64 11.54 -4.88
CA TYR A 258 12.65 12.32 -5.60
C TYR A 258 12.05 13.03 -6.82
N ILE A 259 11.26 12.34 -7.64
CA ILE A 259 10.50 12.93 -8.76
C ILE A 259 9.61 14.08 -8.28
N TYR A 260 8.90 13.89 -7.16
CA TYR A 260 8.01 14.90 -6.57
C TYR A 260 8.76 16.21 -6.25
N ASN A 261 9.98 16.11 -5.74
CA ASN A 261 10.83 17.27 -5.48
C ASN A 261 11.34 17.92 -6.78
N LEU A 262 11.73 17.12 -7.78
CA LEU A 262 12.12 17.63 -9.10
C LEU A 262 10.95 18.34 -9.80
N LEU A 263 9.73 17.84 -9.70
CA LEU A 263 8.53 18.48 -10.24
C LEU A 263 8.24 19.82 -9.56
N SER A 264 8.55 19.94 -8.26
CA SER A 264 8.47 21.22 -7.56
C SER A 264 9.49 22.23 -8.10
N GLU A 265 10.74 21.81 -8.34
CA GLU A 265 11.74 22.67 -8.95
C GLU A 265 11.38 23.07 -10.38
N LEU A 266 10.85 22.13 -11.15
CA LEU A 266 10.36 22.36 -12.50
C LEU A 266 9.24 23.41 -12.53
N GLU A 267 8.25 23.28 -11.66
CA GLU A 267 7.12 24.21 -11.53
C GLU A 267 7.60 25.62 -11.19
N GLN A 268 8.54 25.76 -10.24
CA GLN A 268 9.11 27.04 -9.88
C GLN A 268 9.90 27.66 -11.06
N ASN A 269 10.73 26.87 -11.76
CA ASN A 269 11.48 27.33 -12.91
C ASN A 269 10.56 27.80 -14.05
N ILE A 270 9.50 27.06 -14.35
CA ILE A 270 8.49 27.42 -15.35
C ILE A 270 7.81 28.74 -14.96
N ARG A 271 7.42 28.90 -13.69
CA ARG A 271 6.74 30.09 -13.19
C ARG A 271 7.64 31.33 -13.28
N ILE A 272 8.89 31.23 -12.86
CA ILE A 272 9.86 32.32 -12.94
C ILE A 272 10.19 32.65 -14.41
N SER A 273 10.31 31.66 -15.27
CA SER A 273 10.57 31.86 -16.70
C SER A 273 9.37 32.49 -17.41
N GLY A 274 8.14 32.10 -17.04
CA GLY A 274 6.90 32.66 -17.57
C GLY A 274 6.60 34.08 -17.07
N HIS A 275 7.16 34.45 -15.91
CA HIS A 275 7.01 35.78 -15.29
C HIS A 275 8.37 36.34 -14.87
N PRO A 276 9.24 36.70 -15.85
CA PRO A 276 10.57 37.19 -15.53
C PRO A 276 10.55 38.48 -14.71
N SER A 277 11.46 38.57 -13.76
CA SER A 277 11.56 39.76 -12.91
C SER A 277 12.26 40.92 -13.66
N LEU A 278 11.62 42.08 -13.67
CA LEU A 278 12.24 43.27 -14.22
C LEU A 278 13.21 43.88 -13.19
N VAL A 279 14.46 43.92 -13.54
CA VAL A 279 15.52 44.63 -12.76
C VAL A 279 15.69 46.02 -13.34
N LYS A 280 15.54 47.05 -12.50
CA LYS A 280 15.68 48.46 -12.86
C LYS A 280 16.24 49.27 -11.71
N THR A 281 16.83 50.42 -12.03
CA THR A 281 17.18 51.42 -11.02
C THR A 281 15.94 52.11 -10.45
N PRO A 282 15.98 52.64 -9.20
CA PRO A 282 14.85 53.34 -8.62
C PRO A 282 14.34 54.51 -9.44
N SER A 283 15.24 55.20 -10.18
CA SER A 283 14.92 56.35 -11.02
C SER A 283 14.30 56.00 -12.40
N THR A 284 14.38 54.74 -12.83
CA THR A 284 13.86 54.31 -14.12
C THR A 284 12.37 54.04 -14.04
N ARG A 285 11.58 54.75 -14.86
CA ARG A 285 10.12 54.51 -15.00
C ARG A 285 9.92 53.38 -16.02
N ALA A 286 9.81 52.15 -15.52
CA ALA A 286 9.53 50.97 -16.33
C ALA A 286 8.52 50.07 -15.64
N SER A 287 7.62 49.48 -16.41
CA SER A 287 6.70 48.41 -15.99
C SER A 287 6.95 47.17 -16.82
N ALA A 288 6.75 45.97 -16.22
CA ALA A 288 6.79 44.71 -16.95
C ALA A 288 5.36 44.34 -17.42
N GLY A 289 5.23 43.89 -18.67
CA GLY A 289 3.97 43.41 -19.23
C GLY A 289 4.05 43.31 -20.76
N ALA A 290 3.14 42.54 -21.34
CA ALA A 290 3.09 42.42 -22.80
C ALA A 290 2.78 43.78 -23.44
N GLY A 291 3.66 44.26 -24.32
CA GLY A 291 3.53 45.57 -24.99
C GLY A 291 3.94 46.77 -24.12
N ALA A 292 4.52 46.58 -22.93
CA ALA A 292 5.06 47.67 -22.12
C ALA A 292 6.27 48.32 -22.81
N VAL A 293 6.27 49.66 -22.89
CA VAL A 293 7.40 50.45 -23.40
C VAL A 293 8.26 50.85 -22.20
N ILE A 294 9.57 50.56 -22.29
CA ILE A 294 10.55 50.95 -21.29
C ILE A 294 11.35 52.14 -21.84
N GLU A 295 11.15 53.29 -21.23
CA GLU A 295 11.92 54.51 -21.58
C GLU A 295 13.24 54.50 -20.78
N VAL A 296 14.33 54.61 -21.48
CA VAL A 296 15.68 54.66 -20.93
C VAL A 296 16.34 55.99 -21.34
N GLN A 297 17.05 56.62 -20.40
CA GLN A 297 17.84 57.81 -20.73
C GLN A 297 18.93 57.48 -21.72
N GLU A 298 19.18 58.38 -22.71
CA GLU A 298 20.17 58.16 -23.78
C GLU A 298 21.59 57.96 -23.25
N ASP A 299 21.95 58.63 -22.12
CA ASP A 299 23.26 58.59 -21.51
C ASP A 299 23.41 57.55 -20.38
N MET A 300 22.47 56.64 -20.24
CA MET A 300 22.51 55.62 -19.17
C MET A 300 23.64 54.61 -19.44
N GLU A 301 24.49 54.38 -18.41
CA GLU A 301 25.51 53.33 -18.48
C GLU A 301 24.90 51.96 -18.80
N PRO A 302 25.56 51.16 -19.68
CA PRO A 302 24.99 49.85 -20.09
C PRO A 302 24.61 48.95 -18.95
N GLY A 303 25.34 48.97 -17.81
CA GLY A 303 25.07 48.15 -16.64
C GLY A 303 23.84 48.61 -15.78
N LEU A 304 23.33 49.82 -16.03
CA LEU A 304 22.15 50.37 -15.34
C LEU A 304 20.86 50.24 -16.14
N LYS A 305 20.94 49.77 -17.39
CA LYS A 305 19.77 49.57 -18.24
C LYS A 305 18.84 48.50 -17.65
N PRO A 306 17.52 48.68 -17.69
CA PRO A 306 16.58 47.67 -17.26
C PRO A 306 16.79 46.36 -18.06
N TYR A 307 16.74 45.25 -17.35
CA TYR A 307 16.79 43.91 -17.98
C TYR A 307 15.87 42.95 -17.30
N LEU A 308 15.45 41.90 -18.02
CA LEU A 308 14.65 40.80 -17.46
C LEU A 308 15.59 39.75 -16.88
N LEU A 309 15.40 39.47 -15.60
CA LEU A 309 16.07 38.36 -14.93
C LEU A 309 15.18 37.11 -15.04
N GLN A 310 15.67 36.12 -15.74
CA GLN A 310 14.99 34.81 -15.88
C GLN A 310 16.03 33.67 -15.84
N PRO A 311 15.63 32.47 -15.37
CA PRO A 311 16.49 31.30 -15.46
C PRO A 311 16.80 30.95 -16.91
N SER A 312 17.94 30.29 -17.17
CA SER A 312 18.22 29.72 -18.48
C SER A 312 17.31 28.49 -18.75
N GLY A 313 16.83 28.33 -19.98
CA GLY A 313 16.03 27.16 -20.38
C GLY A 313 16.74 25.81 -20.16
N SER A 314 18.06 25.79 -20.17
CA SER A 314 18.86 24.58 -19.93
C SER A 314 18.65 23.95 -18.54
N SER A 315 18.22 24.71 -17.53
CA SER A 315 17.88 24.14 -16.21
C SER A 315 16.60 23.33 -16.26
N ILE A 316 15.62 23.74 -17.05
CA ILE A 316 14.36 23.03 -17.26
C ILE A 316 14.61 21.69 -17.95
N ASP A 317 15.40 21.70 -19.05
CA ASP A 317 15.75 20.49 -19.80
C ASP A 317 16.51 19.49 -18.91
N GLY A 318 17.46 19.98 -18.10
CA GLY A 318 18.21 19.14 -17.15
C GLY A 318 17.32 18.49 -16.08
N ILE A 319 16.27 19.17 -15.59
CA ILE A 319 15.31 18.60 -14.64
C ILE A 319 14.44 17.54 -15.34
N LEU A 320 13.96 17.79 -16.55
CA LEU A 320 13.18 16.83 -17.33
C LEU A 320 13.99 15.57 -17.63
N ASP A 321 15.23 15.69 -18.07
CA ASP A 321 16.14 14.56 -18.30
C ASP A 321 16.38 13.74 -17.02
N ALA A 322 16.49 14.40 -15.87
CA ALA A 322 16.64 13.72 -14.59
C ALA A 322 15.38 12.94 -14.21
N ILE A 323 14.18 13.52 -14.42
CA ILE A 323 12.90 12.85 -14.19
C ILE A 323 12.80 11.61 -15.09
N ASP A 324 13.05 11.73 -16.38
CA ASP A 324 12.97 10.63 -17.35
C ASP A 324 13.89 9.47 -16.95
N LYS A 325 15.13 9.74 -16.52
CA LYS A 325 16.07 8.71 -16.04
C LYS A 325 15.58 8.00 -14.78
N VAL A 326 14.93 8.71 -13.86
CA VAL A 326 14.36 8.08 -12.65
C VAL A 326 13.15 7.23 -13.01
N VAL A 327 12.30 7.68 -13.93
CA VAL A 327 11.15 6.89 -14.45
C VAL A 327 11.65 5.61 -15.13
N GLU A 328 12.70 5.69 -15.97
CA GLU A 328 13.34 4.50 -16.56
C GLU A 328 13.89 3.55 -15.48
N SER A 329 14.45 4.10 -14.40
CA SER A 329 14.93 3.28 -13.28
C SER A 329 13.77 2.58 -12.56
N ILE A 330 12.65 3.26 -12.33
CA ILE A 330 11.44 2.66 -11.73
C ILE A 330 10.95 1.49 -12.59
N THR A 331 10.77 1.68 -13.90
CA THR A 331 10.27 0.62 -14.79
C THR A 331 11.21 -0.59 -14.84
N ARG A 332 12.53 -0.37 -14.77
CA ARG A 332 13.53 -1.44 -14.72
C ARG A 332 13.49 -2.18 -13.37
N MET A 333 13.42 -1.48 -12.22
CA MET A 333 13.34 -2.11 -10.89
C MET A 333 12.09 -2.95 -10.72
N THR A 334 10.99 -2.51 -11.33
CA THR A 334 9.69 -3.18 -11.25
C THR A 334 9.43 -4.16 -12.39
N HIS A 335 10.36 -4.33 -13.34
CA HIS A 335 10.19 -5.16 -14.54
C HIS A 335 8.96 -4.81 -15.38
N THR A 336 8.51 -3.54 -15.32
CA THR A 336 7.33 -3.07 -16.04
C THR A 336 7.65 -2.34 -17.34
N SER A 337 8.92 -2.25 -17.75
CA SER A 337 9.35 -1.57 -18.97
C SER A 337 8.71 -2.12 -20.23
N ALA A 338 8.37 -3.41 -20.24
CA ALA A 338 7.65 -4.05 -21.34
C ALA A 338 6.15 -3.65 -21.45
N VAL A 339 5.58 -3.13 -20.36
CA VAL A 339 4.17 -2.71 -20.25
C VAL A 339 4.04 -1.19 -20.36
N GLN A 340 5.00 -0.47 -19.80
CA GLN A 340 5.07 0.99 -19.84
C GLN A 340 6.03 1.42 -20.94
N ALA A 341 5.50 1.85 -22.08
CA ALA A 341 6.32 2.40 -23.16
C ALA A 341 6.93 3.74 -22.72
N VAL A 342 8.18 3.71 -22.25
CA VAL A 342 8.97 4.93 -21.97
C VAL A 342 9.49 5.48 -23.29
N ARG A 343 9.27 6.77 -23.53
CA ARG A 343 9.77 7.46 -24.74
C ARG A 343 11.30 7.37 -24.80
N GLY A 344 11.83 6.79 -25.85
CA GLY A 344 13.24 7.01 -26.22
C GLY A 344 14.17 5.80 -26.29
N SER A 345 13.82 4.63 -25.81
CA SER A 345 14.67 3.44 -25.97
C SER A 345 13.92 2.31 -26.69
N PRO A 346 14.15 2.11 -27.99
CA PRO A 346 13.64 0.94 -28.66
C PRO A 346 14.35 -0.30 -28.09
N MET A 347 13.64 -1.05 -27.25
CA MET A 347 14.14 -2.34 -26.77
C MET A 347 14.13 -3.35 -27.93
N SER A 348 15.19 -4.17 -28.03
CA SER A 348 15.17 -5.30 -28.96
C SER A 348 14.08 -6.31 -28.57
N GLY A 349 13.54 -7.05 -29.54
CA GLY A 349 12.54 -8.07 -29.26
C GLY A 349 12.98 -9.10 -28.21
N VAL A 350 14.28 -9.45 -28.17
CA VAL A 350 14.87 -10.35 -27.16
C VAL A 350 14.87 -9.69 -25.78
N ALA A 351 15.23 -8.41 -25.66
CA ALA A 351 15.22 -7.69 -24.39
C ALA A 351 13.81 -7.57 -23.84
N LEU A 352 12.83 -7.27 -24.71
CA LEU A 352 11.42 -7.19 -24.35
C LEU A 352 10.88 -8.55 -23.85
N ALA A 353 11.25 -9.65 -24.52
CA ALA A 353 10.87 -11.01 -24.11
C ALA A 353 11.48 -11.36 -22.73
N THR A 354 12.73 -10.96 -22.47
CA THR A 354 13.41 -11.19 -21.20
C THR A 354 12.73 -10.43 -20.06
N GLU A 355 12.41 -9.16 -20.27
CA GLU A 355 11.68 -8.34 -19.27
C GLU A 355 10.29 -8.90 -18.96
N ARG A 356 9.55 -9.37 -19.99
CA ARG A 356 8.26 -10.05 -19.78
C ARG A 356 8.42 -11.34 -18.99
N ALA A 357 9.45 -12.14 -19.24
CA ALA A 357 9.71 -13.36 -18.50
C ALA A 357 10.01 -13.07 -17.01
N LEU A 358 10.79 -12.02 -16.72
CA LEU A 358 11.08 -11.60 -15.34
C LEU A 358 9.82 -11.14 -14.60
N LEU A 359 8.99 -10.32 -15.25
CA LEU A 359 7.70 -9.91 -14.68
C LEU A 359 6.80 -11.13 -14.42
N ASN A 360 6.68 -12.03 -15.41
CA ASN A 360 5.87 -13.24 -15.29
C ASN A 360 6.31 -14.10 -14.10
N THR A 361 7.61 -14.31 -13.91
CA THR A 361 8.15 -15.03 -12.74
C THR A 361 7.73 -14.38 -11.41
N LYS A 362 7.82 -13.07 -11.30
CA LYS A 362 7.38 -12.33 -10.10
C LYS A 362 5.88 -12.49 -9.83
N LEU A 363 5.06 -12.40 -10.89
CA LEU A 363 3.61 -12.58 -10.79
C LEU A 363 3.25 -14.01 -10.37
N THR A 364 3.97 -15.02 -10.89
CA THR A 364 3.78 -16.42 -10.52
C THR A 364 4.11 -16.66 -9.04
N ASP A 365 5.19 -16.09 -8.51
CA ASP A 365 5.53 -16.18 -7.09
C ASP A 365 4.43 -15.59 -6.21
N ILE A 366 3.92 -14.40 -6.57
CA ILE A 366 2.80 -13.75 -5.85
C ILE A 366 1.55 -14.63 -5.87
N SER A 367 1.24 -15.19 -7.03
CA SER A 367 0.09 -16.08 -7.26
C SER A 367 0.15 -17.32 -6.37
N HIS A 368 1.31 -17.96 -6.26
CA HIS A 368 1.53 -19.12 -5.40
C HIS A 368 1.35 -18.75 -3.90
N HIS A 369 1.89 -17.63 -3.44
CA HIS A 369 1.70 -17.19 -2.06
C HIS A 369 0.23 -16.83 -1.75
N LEU A 370 -0.51 -16.26 -2.72
CA LEU A 370 -1.95 -16.05 -2.59
C LEU A 370 -2.70 -17.37 -2.46
N GLN A 371 -2.40 -18.33 -3.33
CA GLN A 371 -3.00 -19.65 -3.30
C GLN A 371 -2.79 -20.35 -1.95
N GLU A 372 -1.55 -20.38 -1.45
CA GLU A 372 -1.25 -20.94 -0.13
C GLU A 372 -1.99 -20.22 1.00
N THR A 373 -2.12 -18.90 0.92
CA THR A 373 -2.83 -18.09 1.91
C THR A 373 -4.31 -18.41 1.91
N GLU A 374 -4.92 -18.51 0.74
CA GLU A 374 -6.33 -18.85 0.63
C GLU A 374 -6.60 -20.29 1.12
N TYR A 375 -5.72 -21.25 0.85
CA TYR A 375 -5.82 -22.59 1.46
C TYR A 375 -5.82 -22.55 2.99
N LYS A 376 -4.99 -21.69 3.59
CA LYS A 376 -4.96 -21.52 5.06
C LYS A 376 -6.25 -20.87 5.58
N ILE A 377 -6.81 -19.89 4.84
CA ILE A 377 -8.10 -19.24 5.19
C ILE A 377 -9.21 -20.30 5.20
N TRP A 378 -9.33 -21.10 4.15
CA TRP A 378 -10.32 -22.18 4.08
C TRP A 378 -10.10 -23.24 5.14
N SER A 379 -8.87 -23.60 5.45
CA SER A 379 -8.56 -24.54 6.54
C SER A 379 -9.06 -24.04 7.89
N LEU A 380 -8.90 -22.75 8.19
CA LEU A 380 -9.47 -22.15 9.41
C LEU A 380 -10.99 -22.07 9.38
N PHE A 381 -11.57 -21.71 8.22
CA PHE A 381 -13.02 -21.71 8.03
C PHE A 381 -13.64 -23.07 8.34
N TYR A 382 -13.10 -24.16 7.78
CA TYR A 382 -13.60 -25.51 8.04
C TYR A 382 -13.52 -25.88 9.52
N GLN A 383 -12.43 -25.49 10.20
CA GLN A 383 -12.30 -25.75 11.65
C GLN A 383 -13.31 -24.96 12.46
N TRP A 384 -13.54 -23.69 12.16
CA TRP A 384 -14.59 -22.90 12.83
C TRP A 384 -16.00 -23.42 12.62
N MET A 385 -16.26 -23.99 11.45
CA MET A 385 -17.56 -24.54 11.09
C MET A 385 -17.72 -26.02 11.45
N ALA A 386 -16.70 -26.62 12.10
CA ALA A 386 -16.66 -28.05 12.41
C ALA A 386 -16.92 -28.95 11.17
N LEU A 387 -16.42 -28.53 10.02
CA LEU A 387 -16.50 -29.23 8.75
C LEU A 387 -15.17 -29.94 8.46
N ASP A 388 -15.26 -31.16 7.94
CA ASP A 388 -14.08 -31.83 7.39
C ASP A 388 -13.65 -31.13 6.09
N SER A 389 -12.32 -31.11 5.83
CA SER A 389 -11.82 -30.64 4.53
C SER A 389 -12.40 -31.52 3.41
N PRO A 390 -13.03 -30.93 2.39
CA PRO A 390 -13.72 -31.72 1.36
C PRO A 390 -12.73 -32.53 0.51
N GLU A 391 -13.14 -33.74 0.14
CA GLU A 391 -12.41 -34.53 -0.85
C GLU A 391 -12.41 -33.79 -2.20
N GLY A 392 -11.23 -33.67 -2.81
CA GLY A 392 -11.07 -32.93 -4.07
C GLY A 392 -11.13 -31.40 -3.90
N PHE A 393 -10.88 -30.89 -2.68
CA PHE A 393 -10.70 -29.45 -2.47
C PHE A 393 -9.49 -28.93 -3.23
N PHE A 394 -9.72 -27.95 -4.09
CA PHE A 394 -8.72 -27.41 -4.96
C PHE A 394 -8.92 -25.92 -5.21
N ILE A 395 -7.83 -25.17 -5.12
CA ILE A 395 -7.75 -23.73 -5.45
C ILE A 395 -6.59 -23.57 -6.42
N GLU A 396 -6.84 -22.94 -7.56
CA GLU A 396 -5.85 -22.68 -8.58
C GLU A 396 -5.87 -21.22 -8.98
N TYR A 397 -4.79 -20.51 -8.70
CA TYR A 397 -4.49 -19.22 -9.26
C TYR A 397 -3.72 -19.38 -10.57
N ALA A 398 -3.72 -18.32 -11.40
CA ALA A 398 -2.96 -18.37 -12.64
C ALA A 398 -1.45 -18.54 -12.36
N ASP A 399 -0.79 -19.40 -13.11
CA ASP A 399 0.65 -19.69 -13.04
C ASP A 399 1.43 -19.11 -14.24
N SER A 400 0.72 -18.54 -15.22
CA SER A 400 1.28 -17.90 -16.41
C SER A 400 0.48 -16.65 -16.76
N PHE A 401 1.19 -15.55 -16.97
CA PHE A 401 0.64 -14.23 -17.24
C PHE A 401 1.02 -13.71 -18.64
N ASP A 402 1.50 -14.60 -19.52
CA ASP A 402 1.82 -14.26 -20.89
C ASP A 402 0.56 -13.79 -21.63
N VAL A 403 0.67 -12.65 -22.30
CA VAL A 403 -0.32 -12.22 -23.26
C VAL A 403 -0.11 -13.08 -24.52
N LYS A 404 -0.85 -14.18 -24.63
CA LYS A 404 -0.87 -14.97 -25.88
C LYS A 404 -1.44 -14.07 -26.96
N ASP A 405 -0.64 -13.80 -27.96
CA ASP A 405 -1.10 -13.19 -29.20
C ASP A 405 -1.89 -14.26 -29.94
N GLU A 406 -3.23 -14.22 -29.83
CA GLU A 406 -4.12 -15.18 -30.48
C GLU A 406 -3.96 -15.17 -32.01
N HIS A 407 -3.45 -14.07 -32.57
CA HIS A 407 -3.14 -13.97 -34.02
C HIS A 407 -1.92 -14.80 -34.41
N SER A 408 -0.92 -14.97 -33.53
CA SER A 408 0.27 -15.78 -33.86
C SER A 408 -0.01 -17.27 -33.85
N THR A 409 -1.08 -17.72 -33.20
CA THR A 409 -1.48 -19.13 -33.15
C THR A 409 -2.31 -19.52 -34.38
N LEU A 410 -2.93 -18.57 -35.06
CA LEU A 410 -3.73 -18.80 -36.28
C LEU A 410 -2.87 -18.89 -37.58
N GLU A 411 -1.62 -18.40 -37.54
CA GLU A 411 -0.68 -18.52 -38.69
C GLU A 411 0.09 -19.87 -38.70
N LEU A 412 -0.08 -20.72 -37.70
CA LEU A 412 0.58 -22.03 -37.58
C LEU A 412 -0.36 -23.23 -37.90
N TYR A 413 -1.56 -22.99 -38.40
CA TYR A 413 -2.50 -23.94 -38.93
C TYR A 413 -2.90 -23.51 -40.37
#